data_bca1535e41ad8b25ad282f5f4b4c162d
#
_entry.id   bca1535e41ad8b25ad282f5f4b4c162d
#
_cell.length_a   1.000
_cell.length_b   1.000
_cell.length_c   1.000
_cell.angle_alpha   90.00
_cell.angle_beta   90.00
_cell.angle_gamma   90.00
#
_symmetry.space_group_name_H-M   'P 1'
#
loop_
_entity.id
_entity.type
_entity.pdbx_description
1 polymer ?
#
loop_
_entity_poly.entity_id
_entity_poly.type
_entity_poly.pdbx_seq_one_letter_code
_entity_poly.pdbx_strand_id
1 'polypeptide(L)'
;SGIGSLTDISFDQGIHDGGWAWAACFADFNLDGLLDIYHVNGWQDDNFNSFSSTPNRLFINNGATFDEQASDYGLDDSRQGRGLACADFDNDGDTDVFITHSGGINSGSLYRNDNTDDRLSLKITLEGRGPNTEASGARIYASIGATTQMREIIIGSNFTTQNPTSQIIGLGDATSVDTLRIEWPDGTEQTFTEVAAGSVTYIQP
;
A
#
# COMPACT_ATOMS: atom_id res chain seq x y z
N SER A 1 -26.28 -19.17 -7.10
CA SER A 1 -25.16 -18.38 -6.60
C SER A 1 -24.84 -18.85 -5.19
N GLY A 2 -23.81 -19.69 -5.06
CA GLY A 2 -23.30 -20.10 -3.76
C GLY A 2 -22.62 -18.90 -3.07
N ILE A 3 -22.90 -18.70 -1.79
CA ILE A 3 -22.08 -17.84 -0.95
C ILE A 3 -20.73 -18.54 -0.84
N GLY A 4 -19.63 -17.88 -1.28
CA GLY A 4 -18.29 -18.43 -1.14
C GLY A 4 -17.99 -18.73 0.34
N SER A 5 -17.26 -19.80 0.62
CA SER A 5 -16.70 -20.03 1.95
C SER A 5 -15.37 -19.30 2.09
N LEU A 6 -15.15 -18.65 3.25
CA LEU A 6 -13.86 -18.10 3.62
C LEU A 6 -13.09 -19.15 4.43
N THR A 7 -11.81 -19.29 4.15
CA THR A 7 -10.89 -20.14 4.89
C THR A 7 -9.74 -19.27 5.39
N ASP A 8 -9.41 -19.39 6.67
CA ASP A 8 -8.21 -18.74 7.22
C ASP A 8 -6.97 -19.47 6.69
N ILE A 9 -6.15 -18.75 5.93
CA ILE A 9 -4.89 -19.24 5.37
C ILE A 9 -3.69 -18.46 5.91
N SER A 10 -3.87 -17.66 6.96
CA SER A 10 -2.83 -16.77 7.48
C SER A 10 -1.55 -17.52 7.90
N PHE A 11 -1.70 -18.71 8.45
CA PHE A 11 -0.57 -19.57 8.80
C PHE A 11 0.19 -20.07 7.58
N ASP A 12 -0.53 -20.56 6.58
CA ASP A 12 0.06 -21.08 5.33
C ASP A 12 0.71 -19.96 4.50
N GLN A 13 0.21 -18.73 4.66
CA GLN A 13 0.73 -17.54 3.98
C GLN A 13 1.84 -16.82 4.76
N GLY A 14 2.19 -17.24 5.96
CA GLY A 14 3.27 -16.62 6.75
C GLY A 14 2.89 -15.32 7.45
N ILE A 15 1.62 -14.92 7.49
CA ILE A 15 1.16 -13.63 8.05
C ILE A 15 0.41 -13.78 9.39
N HIS A 16 0.45 -14.94 10.02
CA HIS A 16 -0.33 -15.24 11.23
C HIS A 16 0.18 -14.54 12.49
N ASP A 17 1.49 -14.20 12.55
CA ASP A 17 2.11 -13.53 13.70
C ASP A 17 2.27 -12.03 13.44
N GLY A 18 1.16 -11.31 13.45
CA GLY A 18 1.13 -9.87 13.24
C GLY A 18 1.36 -9.02 14.50
N GLY A 19 1.22 -9.57 15.69
CA GLY A 19 1.24 -8.82 16.94
C GLY A 19 -0.08 -8.11 17.25
N TRP A 20 -0.04 -6.95 17.93
CA TRP A 20 -1.21 -6.13 18.24
C TRP A 20 -1.29 -4.94 17.26
N ALA A 21 -1.88 -5.18 16.10
CA ALA A 21 -1.92 -4.21 15.00
C ALA A 21 -3.03 -3.15 15.17
N TRP A 22 -2.75 -1.93 14.72
CA TRP A 22 -3.68 -0.79 14.69
C TRP A 22 -4.04 -0.36 13.27
N ALA A 23 -3.07 0.09 12.52
CA ALA A 23 -3.22 0.49 11.14
C ALA A 23 -2.40 -0.44 10.24
N ALA A 24 -2.88 -0.69 9.03
CA ALA A 24 -2.19 -1.47 8.03
C ALA A 24 -2.34 -0.85 6.65
N CYS A 25 -1.31 -0.92 5.81
CA CYS A 25 -1.43 -0.57 4.41
C CYS A 25 -0.98 -1.72 3.51
N PHE A 26 -1.58 -1.77 2.32
CA PHE A 26 -1.12 -2.57 1.20
C PHE A 26 -0.38 -1.63 0.24
N ALA A 27 0.90 -1.88 0.01
CA ALA A 27 1.73 -1.14 -0.93
C ALA A 27 2.78 -2.09 -1.53
N ASP A 28 3.33 -1.73 -2.66
CA ASP A 28 4.41 -2.46 -3.31
C ASP A 28 5.72 -1.75 -2.94
N PHE A 29 6.36 -2.21 -1.86
CA PHE A 29 7.52 -1.54 -1.28
C PHE A 29 8.81 -1.80 -2.06
N ASN A 30 8.89 -2.91 -2.78
CA ASN A 30 10.03 -3.30 -3.58
C ASN A 30 9.82 -3.13 -5.09
N LEU A 31 8.67 -2.59 -5.51
CA LEU A 31 8.27 -2.32 -6.90
C LEU A 31 8.29 -3.55 -7.82
N ASP A 32 8.02 -4.75 -7.27
CA ASP A 32 7.98 -6.00 -8.03
C ASP A 32 6.63 -6.30 -8.68
N GLY A 33 5.62 -5.46 -8.43
CA GLY A 33 4.27 -5.58 -8.96
C GLY A 33 3.31 -6.32 -8.04
N LEU A 34 3.76 -6.83 -6.90
CA LEU A 34 2.94 -7.49 -5.89
C LEU A 34 2.68 -6.53 -4.71
N LEU A 35 1.51 -6.67 -4.08
CA LEU A 35 1.22 -5.88 -2.88
C LEU A 35 1.77 -6.58 -1.64
N ASP A 36 2.57 -5.84 -0.90
CA ASP A 36 3.06 -6.18 0.42
C ASP A 36 2.12 -5.67 1.50
N ILE A 37 2.35 -6.06 2.74
CA ILE A 37 1.57 -5.62 3.90
C ILE A 37 2.50 -5.01 4.92
N TYR A 38 2.29 -3.74 5.26
CA TYR A 38 2.93 -3.12 6.41
C TYR A 38 1.88 -2.76 7.46
N HIS A 39 2.15 -3.04 8.73
CA HIS A 39 1.29 -2.63 9.81
C HIS A 39 2.05 -2.20 11.06
N VAL A 40 1.43 -1.30 11.81
CA VAL A 40 1.98 -0.74 13.04
C VAL A 40 1.40 -1.42 14.27
N ASN A 41 2.28 -1.72 15.23
CA ASN A 41 1.97 -2.45 16.44
C ASN A 41 2.09 -1.59 17.70
N GLY A 42 1.66 -2.17 18.82
CA GLY A 42 1.92 -1.71 20.15
C GLY A 42 0.67 -1.45 20.98
N TRP A 43 0.61 -2.09 22.12
CA TRP A 43 -0.39 -1.87 23.14
C TRP A 43 0.24 -1.92 24.52
N GLN A 44 -0.07 -0.93 25.33
CA GLN A 44 0.32 -0.89 26.74
C GLN A 44 -0.92 -0.70 27.60
N ASP A 45 -1.16 -1.64 28.49
CA ASP A 45 -2.01 -1.44 29.64
C ASP A 45 -1.41 -2.13 30.86
N ASP A 46 -1.91 -1.81 32.06
CA ASP A 46 -1.37 -2.30 33.33
C ASP A 46 -1.52 -3.83 33.49
N ASN A 47 -2.36 -4.48 32.68
CA ASN A 47 -2.69 -5.90 32.75
C ASN A 47 -2.08 -6.73 31.61
N PHE A 48 -1.76 -6.10 30.47
CA PHE A 48 -1.27 -6.75 29.24
C PHE A 48 0.01 -6.07 28.71
N ASN A 49 1.10 -6.23 29.42
CA ASN A 49 2.37 -5.58 29.07
C ASN A 49 3.13 -6.26 27.92
N SER A 50 2.58 -7.36 27.37
CA SER A 50 3.26 -8.20 26.37
C SER A 50 3.40 -7.58 24.98
N PHE A 51 2.65 -6.52 24.68
CA PHE A 51 2.68 -5.85 23.36
C PHE A 51 3.24 -4.42 23.39
N SER A 52 3.79 -3.97 24.52
CA SER A 52 4.27 -2.59 24.68
C SER A 52 5.46 -2.23 23.80
N SER A 53 6.22 -3.23 23.37
CA SER A 53 7.40 -3.09 22.51
C SER A 53 7.38 -4.10 21.36
N THR A 54 6.19 -4.54 20.93
CA THR A 54 6.07 -5.38 19.74
C THR A 54 6.45 -4.57 18.51
N PRO A 55 7.46 -4.99 17.74
CA PRO A 55 7.87 -4.26 16.54
C PRO A 55 6.78 -4.27 15.48
N ASN A 56 6.78 -3.24 14.66
CA ASN A 56 5.99 -3.22 13.43
C ASN A 56 6.38 -4.37 12.51
N ARG A 57 5.52 -4.74 11.58
CA ARG A 57 5.75 -5.84 10.64
C ARG A 57 5.64 -5.38 9.20
N LEU A 58 6.57 -5.83 8.39
CA LEU A 58 6.52 -5.73 6.94
C LEU A 58 6.55 -7.14 6.35
N PHE A 59 5.48 -7.52 5.70
CA PHE A 59 5.35 -8.80 5.03
C PHE A 59 5.50 -8.58 3.53
N ILE A 60 6.64 -8.95 2.98
CA ILE A 60 6.94 -8.88 1.55
C ILE A 60 6.31 -10.08 0.85
N ASN A 61 5.54 -9.81 -0.19
CA ASN A 61 4.87 -10.81 -1.01
C ASN A 61 5.82 -11.38 -2.07
N ASN A 62 6.10 -12.67 -2.00
CA ASN A 62 6.97 -13.34 -2.99
C ASN A 62 6.18 -14.05 -4.12
N GLY A 63 4.86 -13.81 -4.21
CA GLY A 63 3.96 -14.42 -5.20
C GLY A 63 3.38 -15.77 -4.78
N ALA A 64 3.90 -16.40 -3.73
CA ALA A 64 3.38 -17.64 -3.16
C ALA A 64 2.98 -17.50 -1.69
N THR A 65 3.79 -16.84 -0.91
CA THR A 65 3.62 -16.55 0.52
C THR A 65 4.14 -15.14 0.82
N PHE A 66 4.12 -14.77 2.09
CA PHE A 66 4.72 -13.53 2.57
C PHE A 66 5.89 -13.84 3.51
N ASP A 67 6.94 -13.04 3.39
CA ASP A 67 8.12 -13.11 4.24
C ASP A 67 8.20 -11.85 5.12
N GLU A 68 8.32 -12.01 6.44
CA GLU A 68 8.47 -10.89 7.36
C GLU A 68 9.88 -10.31 7.25
N GLN A 69 10.01 -9.04 6.83
CA GLN A 69 11.27 -8.38 6.52
C GLN A 69 11.38 -6.96 7.11
N ALA A 70 10.58 -6.60 8.13
CA ALA A 70 10.61 -5.23 8.68
C ALA A 70 12.02 -4.81 9.13
N SER A 71 12.80 -5.72 9.72
CA SER A 71 14.16 -5.44 10.15
C SER A 71 15.13 -5.16 9.00
N ASP A 72 14.94 -5.83 7.87
CA ASP A 72 15.81 -5.66 6.70
C ASP A 72 15.57 -4.32 6.02
N TYR A 73 14.33 -3.81 6.13
CA TYR A 73 13.93 -2.49 5.62
C TYR A 73 14.07 -1.36 6.66
N GLY A 74 14.49 -1.66 7.90
CA GLY A 74 14.58 -0.66 8.98
C GLY A 74 13.20 -0.17 9.45
N LEU A 75 12.15 -0.96 9.25
CA LEU A 75 10.75 -0.64 9.58
C LEU A 75 10.24 -1.36 10.83
N ASP A 76 11.13 -2.03 11.58
CA ASP A 76 10.82 -2.79 12.81
C ASP A 76 10.68 -1.90 14.07
N ASP A 77 10.17 -0.69 13.89
CA ASP A 77 9.94 0.26 14.99
C ASP A 77 9.08 -0.37 16.10
N SER A 78 9.59 -0.38 17.31
CA SER A 78 8.93 -0.95 18.48
C SER A 78 8.19 0.07 19.37
N ARG A 79 8.11 1.32 18.92
CA ARG A 79 7.25 2.33 19.56
C ARG A 79 5.78 2.00 19.29
N GLN A 80 4.90 2.49 20.15
CA GLN A 80 3.47 2.18 20.02
C GLN A 80 2.84 2.95 18.84
N GLY A 81 2.83 2.36 17.66
CA GLY A 81 2.21 2.91 16.47
C GLY A 81 0.69 3.01 16.58
N ARG A 82 0.12 4.01 15.92
CA ARG A 82 -1.34 4.22 15.83
C ARG A 82 -1.75 4.52 14.41
N GLY A 83 -1.50 5.72 13.93
CA GLY A 83 -1.78 6.10 12.56
C GLY A 83 -0.63 5.70 11.65
N LEU A 84 -0.97 5.34 10.41
CA LEU A 84 -0.06 4.94 9.36
C LEU A 84 -0.51 5.57 8.05
N ALA A 85 0.40 6.23 7.34
CA ALA A 85 0.18 6.64 5.96
C ALA A 85 1.32 6.10 5.09
N CYS A 86 0.95 5.47 3.99
CA CYS A 86 1.86 4.98 2.97
C CYS A 86 1.68 5.83 1.72
N ALA A 87 2.74 6.51 1.29
CA ALA A 87 2.71 7.47 0.20
C ALA A 87 4.13 7.76 -0.29
N ASP A 88 4.25 8.16 -1.53
CA ASP A 88 5.47 8.72 -2.10
C ASP A 88 5.56 10.20 -1.70
N PHE A 89 6.30 10.51 -0.62
CA PHE A 89 6.38 11.84 -0.01
C PHE A 89 7.40 12.75 -0.67
N ASP A 90 8.44 12.20 -1.29
CA ASP A 90 9.49 12.98 -1.95
C ASP A 90 9.40 12.96 -3.49
N ASN A 91 8.43 12.23 -4.04
CA ASN A 91 8.10 12.10 -5.46
C ASN A 91 9.20 11.40 -6.28
N ASP A 92 9.86 10.42 -5.70
CA ASP A 92 10.83 9.58 -6.40
C ASP A 92 10.20 8.30 -7.01
N GLY A 93 8.93 8.01 -6.69
CA GLY A 93 8.14 6.96 -7.33
C GLY A 93 8.03 5.68 -6.51
N ASP A 94 8.58 5.62 -5.33
CA ASP A 94 8.40 4.50 -4.41
C ASP A 94 7.51 4.88 -3.22
N THR A 95 7.21 3.90 -2.36
CA THR A 95 6.28 4.11 -1.24
C THR A 95 7.04 4.30 0.06
N ASP A 96 6.91 5.50 0.64
CA ASP A 96 7.39 5.84 1.98
C ASP A 96 6.35 5.55 3.06
N VAL A 97 6.79 5.64 4.33
CA VAL A 97 5.96 5.34 5.49
C VAL A 97 5.99 6.48 6.50
N PHE A 98 4.82 7.02 6.85
CA PHE A 98 4.66 7.94 7.98
C PHE A 98 3.86 7.28 9.09
N ILE A 99 4.39 7.28 10.32
CA ILE A 99 3.78 6.66 11.50
C ILE A 99 3.55 7.71 12.56
N THR A 100 2.38 7.68 13.20
CA THR A 100 2.14 8.38 14.45
C THR A 100 2.18 7.40 15.63
N HIS A 101 2.79 7.82 16.74
CA HIS A 101 2.93 6.99 17.93
C HIS A 101 2.08 7.52 19.08
N SER A 102 1.61 6.64 19.94
CA SER A 102 0.99 6.99 21.23
C SER A 102 2.06 7.38 22.26
N GLY A 103 1.79 8.38 23.08
CA GLY A 103 2.54 8.56 24.33
C GLY A 103 3.62 9.64 24.34
N GLY A 104 3.48 10.77 23.66
CA GLY A 104 4.23 11.97 24.04
C GLY A 104 5.18 12.60 23.01
N ILE A 105 6.34 13.07 23.46
CA ILE A 105 7.34 13.77 22.64
C ILE A 105 7.94 12.81 21.62
N ASN A 106 8.13 13.24 20.37
CA ASN A 106 8.55 12.42 19.23
C ASN A 106 7.47 11.42 18.75
N SER A 107 6.25 11.91 18.61
CA SER A 107 5.08 11.10 18.26
C SER A 107 4.92 10.79 16.77
N GLY A 108 5.87 11.16 15.92
CA GLY A 108 5.84 10.86 14.48
C GLY A 108 7.18 10.38 13.96
N SER A 109 7.15 9.52 12.95
CA SER A 109 8.32 9.06 12.19
C SER A 109 7.99 9.03 10.72
N LEU A 110 8.89 9.54 9.91
CA LEU A 110 8.87 9.42 8.46
C LEU A 110 10.04 8.54 8.05
N TYR A 111 9.75 7.43 7.41
CA TYR A 111 10.69 6.52 6.80
C TYR A 111 10.63 6.71 5.30
N ARG A 112 11.72 7.16 4.73
CA ARG A 112 11.88 7.26 3.29
C ARG A 112 12.34 5.91 2.74
N ASN A 113 11.65 5.44 1.73
CA ASN A 113 12.12 4.34 0.91
C ASN A 113 13.14 4.90 -0.09
N ASP A 114 14.26 4.26 -0.26
CA ASP A 114 15.26 4.59 -1.27
C ASP A 114 15.46 3.29 -2.07
N ASN A 115 14.51 2.96 -2.97
CA ASN A 115 14.56 1.74 -3.75
C ASN A 115 15.93 1.58 -4.45
N THR A 116 16.67 0.55 -4.06
CA THR A 116 18.05 0.33 -4.52
C THR A 116 18.14 -0.62 -5.72
N ASP A 117 17.01 -1.22 -6.14
CA ASP A 117 17.00 -2.25 -7.19
C ASP A 117 16.80 -1.69 -8.59
N ASP A 118 16.85 -0.35 -8.77
CA ASP A 118 16.61 0.36 -10.03
C ASP A 118 15.27 0.03 -10.71
N ARG A 119 14.30 -0.57 -9.95
CA ARG A 119 12.96 -0.85 -10.44
C ARG A 119 12.17 0.42 -10.64
N LEU A 120 11.34 0.41 -11.65
CA LEU A 120 10.53 1.56 -12.02
C LEU A 120 9.10 1.43 -11.52
N SER A 121 8.42 2.55 -11.42
CA SER A 121 7.01 2.62 -11.07
C SER A 121 6.24 3.56 -11.99
N LEU A 122 4.90 3.44 -11.96
CA LEU A 122 3.97 4.38 -12.53
C LEU A 122 3.06 4.90 -11.41
N LYS A 123 3.20 6.19 -11.06
CA LYS A 123 2.31 6.89 -10.13
C LYS A 123 1.11 7.45 -10.89
N ILE A 124 -0.08 7.03 -10.51
CA ILE A 124 -1.33 7.40 -11.18
C ILE A 124 -2.20 8.24 -10.24
N THR A 125 -2.57 9.42 -10.69
CA THR A 125 -3.55 10.27 -10.01
C THR A 125 -4.82 10.34 -10.86
N LEU A 126 -5.99 10.20 -10.24
CA LEU A 126 -7.28 10.33 -10.90
C LEU A 126 -8.00 11.58 -10.41
N GLU A 127 -8.49 12.37 -11.34
CA GLU A 127 -9.35 13.52 -11.07
C GLU A 127 -10.77 13.21 -11.52
N GLY A 128 -11.68 13.07 -10.58
CA GLY A 128 -13.10 12.81 -10.83
C GLY A 128 -13.90 14.06 -11.09
N ARG A 129 -15.19 13.89 -11.41
CA ARG A 129 -16.14 14.97 -11.68
C ARG A 129 -17.09 15.26 -10.52
N GLY A 130 -17.58 16.49 -10.50
CA GLY A 130 -18.63 16.94 -9.57
C GLY A 130 -18.16 16.89 -8.11
N PRO A 131 -18.95 16.35 -7.19
CA PRO A 131 -18.55 16.29 -5.77
C PRO A 131 -17.48 15.20 -5.48
N ASN A 132 -17.24 14.27 -6.40
CA ASN A 132 -16.26 13.17 -6.26
C ASN A 132 -14.95 13.52 -6.97
N THR A 133 -14.31 14.61 -6.57
CA THR A 133 -13.07 15.12 -7.19
C THR A 133 -11.89 14.14 -7.08
N GLU A 134 -11.87 13.32 -6.04
CA GLU A 134 -10.83 12.31 -5.80
C GLU A 134 -11.08 10.99 -6.54
N ALA A 135 -12.12 10.92 -7.38
CA ALA A 135 -12.51 9.70 -8.11
C ALA A 135 -12.69 8.46 -7.22
N SER A 136 -13.16 8.63 -5.97
CA SER A 136 -13.41 7.51 -5.04
C SER A 136 -14.32 6.46 -5.67
N GLY A 137 -13.92 5.18 -5.60
CA GLY A 137 -14.59 4.03 -6.22
C GLY A 137 -14.15 3.76 -7.65
N ALA A 138 -13.26 4.58 -8.25
CA ALA A 138 -12.62 4.24 -9.51
C ALA A 138 -11.68 3.05 -9.33
N ARG A 139 -11.52 2.25 -10.39
CA ARG A 139 -10.60 1.12 -10.44
C ARG A 139 -9.61 1.27 -11.57
N ILE A 140 -8.36 1.00 -11.26
CA ILE A 140 -7.24 1.03 -12.19
C ILE A 140 -6.79 -0.41 -12.40
N TYR A 141 -6.66 -0.81 -13.66
CA TYR A 141 -6.11 -2.11 -14.06
C TYR A 141 -4.87 -1.86 -14.92
N ALA A 142 -3.72 -2.26 -14.42
CA ALA A 142 -2.43 -2.13 -15.10
C ALA A 142 -1.94 -3.51 -15.53
N SER A 143 -1.91 -3.78 -16.82
CA SER A 143 -1.43 -5.04 -17.39
C SER A 143 0.02 -4.90 -17.86
N ILE A 144 0.89 -5.79 -17.40
CA ILE A 144 2.31 -5.88 -17.72
C ILE A 144 2.61 -7.34 -18.05
N GLY A 145 2.93 -7.64 -19.28
CA GLY A 145 3.07 -9.02 -19.76
C GLY A 145 1.80 -9.85 -19.53
N ALA A 146 1.91 -10.91 -18.77
CA ALA A 146 0.79 -11.79 -18.44
C ALA A 146 0.06 -11.43 -17.14
N THR A 147 0.54 -10.43 -16.40
CA THR A 147 0.03 -10.05 -15.09
C THR A 147 -0.81 -8.78 -15.19
N THR A 148 -1.90 -8.71 -14.42
CA THR A 148 -2.69 -7.49 -14.27
C THR A 148 -2.78 -7.15 -12.79
N GLN A 149 -2.28 -5.98 -12.44
CA GLN A 149 -2.45 -5.38 -11.12
C GLN A 149 -3.75 -4.57 -11.08
N MET A 150 -4.46 -4.61 -9.95
CA MET A 150 -5.67 -3.80 -9.74
C MET A 150 -5.48 -2.91 -8.52
N ARG A 151 -5.90 -1.66 -8.64
CA ARG A 151 -6.02 -0.71 -7.53
C ARG A 151 -7.41 -0.08 -7.54
N GLU A 152 -7.97 0.13 -6.37
CA GLU A 152 -9.22 0.88 -6.20
C GLU A 152 -8.95 2.17 -5.43
N ILE A 153 -9.55 3.28 -5.88
CA ILE A 153 -9.44 4.56 -5.17
C ILE A 153 -10.37 4.53 -3.96
N ILE A 154 -9.78 4.46 -2.78
CA ILE A 154 -10.49 4.36 -1.49
C ILE A 154 -10.20 5.60 -0.66
N ILE A 155 -11.25 6.20 -0.09
CA ILE A 155 -11.17 7.29 0.88
C ILE A 155 -11.50 6.72 2.27
N GLY A 156 -10.71 7.12 3.29
CA GLY A 156 -10.88 6.63 4.65
C GLY A 156 -10.24 5.25 4.88
N SER A 157 -9.03 5.07 4.37
CA SER A 157 -8.18 3.92 4.68
C SER A 157 -7.56 4.04 6.05
N ASN A 158 -7.04 3.16 6.73
CA ASN A 158 -6.23 3.19 7.95
C ASN A 158 -6.92 3.70 9.23
N PHE A 159 -6.31 3.40 10.36
CA PHE A 159 -6.75 3.86 11.67
C PHE A 159 -6.24 5.28 11.93
N THR A 160 -7.15 6.23 12.14
CA THR A 160 -6.89 7.66 12.42
C THR A 160 -6.07 8.42 11.37
N THR A 161 -5.87 7.83 10.21
CA THR A 161 -5.14 8.39 9.06
C THR A 161 -5.79 7.99 7.76
N GLN A 162 -5.28 8.51 6.64
CA GLN A 162 -5.68 8.16 5.30
C GLN A 162 -4.47 8.21 4.38
N ASN A 163 -4.34 7.24 3.48
CA ASN A 163 -3.40 7.30 2.37
C ASN A 163 -3.87 8.30 1.31
N PRO A 164 -2.96 8.88 0.51
CA PRO A 164 -3.36 9.64 -0.67
C PRO A 164 -4.15 8.76 -1.65
N THR A 165 -4.93 9.39 -2.51
CA THR A 165 -5.72 8.70 -3.54
C THR A 165 -4.88 8.29 -4.75
N SER A 166 -3.69 8.89 -4.94
CA SER A 166 -2.74 8.45 -5.96
C SER A 166 -2.28 7.01 -5.71
N GLN A 167 -2.12 6.24 -6.79
CA GLN A 167 -1.72 4.84 -6.74
C GLN A 167 -0.36 4.65 -7.37
N ILE A 168 0.48 3.85 -6.75
CA ILE A 168 1.79 3.43 -7.28
C ILE A 168 1.65 2.00 -7.82
N ILE A 169 2.10 1.82 -9.04
CA ILE A 169 2.17 0.53 -9.73
C ILE A 169 3.64 0.20 -9.92
N GLY A 170 4.17 -0.77 -9.21
CA GLY A 170 5.51 -1.29 -9.46
C GLY A 170 5.55 -2.02 -10.80
N LEU A 171 6.58 -1.79 -11.58
CA LEU A 171 6.73 -2.33 -12.92
C LEU A 171 7.65 -3.56 -12.99
N GLY A 172 8.33 -3.90 -11.87
CA GLY A 172 9.36 -4.94 -11.87
C GLY A 172 10.47 -4.60 -12.86
N ASP A 173 10.72 -5.49 -13.80
CA ASP A 173 11.74 -5.30 -14.85
C ASP A 173 11.22 -4.53 -16.09
N ALA A 174 9.93 -4.16 -16.11
CA ALA A 174 9.35 -3.45 -17.24
C ALA A 174 9.58 -1.92 -17.15
N THR A 175 9.53 -1.25 -18.30
CA THR A 175 9.67 0.23 -18.38
C THR A 175 8.36 0.93 -18.66
N SER A 176 7.28 0.16 -18.88
CA SER A 176 5.94 0.67 -19.18
C SER A 176 4.86 -0.35 -18.79
N VAL A 177 3.64 0.14 -18.61
CA VAL A 177 2.42 -0.65 -18.56
C VAL A 177 1.93 -0.87 -19.99
N ASP A 178 1.72 -2.12 -20.42
CA ASP A 178 1.25 -2.44 -21.77
C ASP A 178 -0.16 -1.91 -22.03
N THR A 179 -1.05 -2.13 -21.03
CA THR A 179 -2.43 -1.62 -21.10
C THR A 179 -2.85 -1.13 -19.71
N LEU A 180 -3.27 0.13 -19.67
CA LEU A 180 -3.85 0.76 -18.49
C LEU A 180 -5.34 1.02 -18.76
N ARG A 181 -6.23 0.37 -17.99
CA ARG A 181 -7.67 0.58 -18.04
C ARG A 181 -8.17 1.19 -16.75
N ILE A 182 -8.96 2.24 -16.86
CA ILE A 182 -9.59 2.94 -15.74
C ILE A 182 -11.11 2.77 -15.87
N GLU A 183 -11.70 2.21 -14.83
CA GLU A 183 -13.16 2.18 -14.64
C GLU A 183 -13.54 3.31 -13.69
N TRP A 184 -14.31 4.28 -14.17
CA TRP A 184 -14.75 5.41 -13.37
C TRP A 184 -16.01 5.09 -12.56
N PRO A 185 -16.29 5.83 -11.46
CA PRO A 185 -17.43 5.54 -10.58
C PRO A 185 -18.79 5.63 -11.26
N ASP A 186 -18.90 6.34 -12.38
CA ASP A 186 -20.14 6.45 -13.18
C ASP A 186 -20.30 5.32 -14.21
N GLY A 187 -19.35 4.39 -14.26
CA GLY A 187 -19.34 3.26 -15.18
C GLY A 187 -18.72 3.56 -16.53
N THR A 188 -18.18 4.76 -16.76
CA THR A 188 -17.39 5.03 -17.95
C THR A 188 -16.00 4.39 -17.84
N GLU A 189 -15.38 4.11 -18.99
CA GLU A 189 -14.06 3.50 -19.06
C GLU A 189 -13.12 4.30 -19.96
N GLN A 190 -11.84 4.31 -19.61
CA GLN A 190 -10.75 4.78 -20.46
C GLN A 190 -9.67 3.71 -20.54
N THR A 191 -9.05 3.57 -21.70
CA THR A 191 -7.95 2.63 -21.92
C THR A 191 -6.80 3.33 -22.64
N PHE A 192 -5.60 3.10 -22.13
CA PHE A 192 -4.35 3.64 -22.66
C PHE A 192 -3.37 2.48 -22.86
N THR A 193 -2.48 2.60 -23.84
CA THR A 193 -1.47 1.58 -24.14
C THR A 193 -0.06 2.17 -24.03
N GLU A 194 0.91 1.34 -23.72
CA GLU A 194 2.33 1.70 -23.63
C GLU A 194 2.59 2.91 -22.71
N VAL A 195 1.98 2.90 -21.52
CA VAL A 195 2.13 3.99 -20.54
C VAL A 195 3.47 3.83 -19.85
N ALA A 196 4.41 4.73 -20.14
CA ALA A 196 5.77 4.70 -19.58
C ALA A 196 5.78 4.93 -18.06
N ALA A 197 6.82 4.43 -17.39
CA ALA A 197 7.12 4.74 -16.00
C ALA A 197 7.14 6.25 -15.73
N GLY A 198 6.85 6.65 -14.50
CA GLY A 198 6.81 8.05 -14.07
C GLY A 198 5.49 8.44 -13.40
N SER A 199 5.05 9.67 -13.56
CA SER A 199 3.81 10.18 -12.94
C SER A 199 2.84 10.68 -13.99
N VAL A 200 1.55 10.31 -13.86
CA VAL A 200 0.49 10.70 -14.79
C VAL A 200 -0.81 11.03 -14.05
N THR A 201 -1.55 11.99 -14.59
CA THR A 201 -2.89 12.34 -14.12
C THR A 201 -3.91 12.07 -15.22
N TYR A 202 -4.98 11.36 -14.86
CA TYR A 202 -6.12 11.13 -15.74
C TYR A 202 -7.36 11.81 -15.19
N ILE A 203 -8.11 12.44 -16.09
CA ILE A 203 -9.34 13.17 -15.78
C ILE A 203 -10.53 12.36 -16.29
N GLN A 204 -11.56 12.23 -15.46
CA GLN A 204 -12.81 11.57 -15.84
C GLN A 204 -13.41 12.23 -17.08
N PRO A 205 -13.78 11.47 -18.13
CA PRO A 205 -14.27 12.00 -19.41
C PRO A 205 -15.64 12.67 -19.30
#